data_acd247ed0ddb326085e1b0662613bad3
#
_entry.id   acd247ed0ddb326085e1b0662613bad3
#
_cell.length_a   1.000
_cell.length_b   1.000
_cell.length_c   1.000
_cell.angle_alpha   90.00
_cell.angle_beta   90.00
_cell.angle_gamma   90.00
#
_symmetry.space_group_name_H-M   'P 1'
#
loop_
_entity.id
_entity.type
_entity.pdbx_description
1 polymer ?
#
loop_
_entity_poly.entity_id
_entity_poly.type
_entity_poly.pdbx_seq_one_letter_code
_entity_poly.pdbx_strand_id
1 'polypeptide(L)' 'MKAFALISLKSCDEKKIIDKLVELPEVQNAYVLFGEWDIIAELNVENSEELGTFMMEKIRTIPEVKLSSTLIVAK' A
#
# COMPACT_ATOMS: atom_id res chain seq x y z
N MET A 1 10.99 10.50 -0.69
CA MET A 1 11.49 9.12 -0.59
C MET A 1 10.49 8.18 -1.25
N LYS A 2 10.96 7.35 -2.14
CA LYS A 2 10.10 6.37 -2.82
C LYS A 2 10.05 5.08 -2.03
N ALA A 3 8.85 4.56 -1.85
CA ALA A 3 8.63 3.29 -1.18
C ALA A 3 7.51 2.53 -1.87
N PHE A 4 7.39 1.25 -1.55
CA PHE A 4 6.30 0.42 -2.06
C PHE A 4 5.63 -0.28 -0.89
N ALA A 5 4.30 -0.35 -0.94
CA ALA A 5 3.51 -1.14 -0.01
C ALA A 5 3.01 -2.38 -0.75
N LEU A 6 3.25 -3.54 -0.18
CA LEU A 6 2.71 -4.80 -0.66
C LEU A 6 1.55 -5.18 0.24
N ILE A 7 0.43 -5.51 -0.36
CA ILE A 7 -0.82 -5.74 0.37
C ILE A 7 -1.42 -7.07 -0.05
N SER A 8 -1.79 -7.87 0.94
CA SER A 8 -2.54 -9.10 0.76
C SER A 8 -3.94 -8.88 1.31
N LEU A 9 -4.96 -9.32 0.58
CA LEU A 9 -6.36 -9.09 0.94
C LEU A 9 -7.02 -10.36 1.44
N LYS A 10 -8.04 -10.20 2.29
CA LYS A 10 -8.82 -11.32 2.82
C LYS A 10 -9.80 -11.87 1.79
N SER A 11 -10.17 -11.08 0.79
CA SER A 11 -11.12 -11.45 -0.25
C SER A 11 -10.72 -10.79 -1.57
N CYS A 12 -11.44 -11.11 -2.65
CA CYS A 12 -11.09 -10.64 -3.99
C CYS A 12 -11.68 -9.26 -4.30
N ASP A 13 -11.39 -8.28 -3.45
CA ASP A 13 -11.90 -6.92 -3.60
C ASP A 13 -10.82 -5.94 -4.06
N GLU A 14 -9.93 -6.38 -4.95
CA GLU A 14 -8.78 -5.58 -5.38
C GLU A 14 -9.18 -4.23 -5.94
N LYS A 15 -10.22 -4.19 -6.79
CA LYS A 15 -10.64 -2.93 -7.41
C LYS A 15 -11.08 -1.91 -6.37
N LYS A 16 -11.84 -2.35 -5.37
CA LYS A 16 -12.33 -1.48 -4.30
C LYS A 16 -11.15 -0.86 -3.54
N ILE A 17 -10.15 -1.68 -3.23
CA ILE A 17 -8.98 -1.23 -2.48
C ILE A 17 -8.11 -0.31 -3.34
N ILE A 18 -7.90 -0.64 -4.62
CA ILE A 18 -7.18 0.23 -5.54
C ILE A 18 -7.85 1.61 -5.60
N ASP A 19 -9.17 1.66 -5.71
CA ASP A 19 -9.91 2.92 -5.77
C ASP A 19 -9.71 3.77 -4.51
N LYS A 20 -9.65 3.12 -3.34
CA LYS A 20 -9.35 3.82 -2.08
C LYS A 20 -7.92 4.34 -2.04
N LEU A 21 -6.97 3.51 -2.49
CA LEU A 21 -5.55 3.85 -2.41
C LEU A 21 -5.20 5.04 -3.29
N VAL A 22 -5.70 5.07 -4.51
CA VAL A 22 -5.35 6.14 -5.44
C VAL A 22 -5.88 7.51 -5.03
N GLU A 23 -6.81 7.56 -4.09
CA GLU A 23 -7.29 8.81 -3.53
C GLU A 23 -6.36 9.39 -2.47
N LEU A 24 -5.45 8.59 -1.93
CA LEU A 24 -4.52 9.04 -0.90
C LEU A 24 -3.38 9.84 -1.52
N PRO A 25 -3.05 11.03 -0.95
CA PRO A 25 -2.01 11.87 -1.56
C PRO A 25 -0.64 11.21 -1.62
N GLU A 26 -0.32 10.31 -0.69
CA GLU A 26 0.96 9.63 -0.65
C GLU A 26 1.11 8.58 -1.77
N VAL A 27 -0.01 8.11 -2.33
CA VAL A 27 0.00 7.03 -3.34
C VAL A 27 0.19 7.64 -4.73
N GLN A 28 1.27 7.25 -5.39
CA GLN A 28 1.58 7.68 -6.76
C GLN A 28 0.92 6.75 -7.78
N ASN A 29 0.99 5.45 -7.55
CA ASN A 29 0.41 4.43 -8.41
C ASN A 29 0.03 3.22 -7.57
N ALA A 30 -0.93 2.43 -8.04
CA ALA A 30 -1.30 1.18 -7.40
C ALA A 30 -1.69 0.16 -8.48
N TYR A 31 -1.28 -1.08 -8.29
CA TYR A 31 -1.48 -2.15 -9.26
C TYR A 31 -1.97 -3.42 -8.59
N VAL A 32 -2.79 -4.17 -9.32
CA VAL A 32 -3.18 -5.52 -8.91
C VAL A 32 -2.10 -6.48 -9.39
N LEU A 33 -1.74 -7.43 -8.53
CA LEU A 33 -0.69 -8.41 -8.81
C LEU A 33 -1.27 -9.83 -8.84
N PHE A 34 -0.59 -10.71 -9.58
CA PHE A 34 -0.77 -12.14 -9.44
C PHE A 34 0.41 -12.70 -8.66
N GLY A 35 0.16 -13.46 -7.61
CA GLY A 35 1.22 -14.06 -6.81
C GLY A 35 0.88 -14.01 -5.32
N GLU A 36 1.91 -13.95 -4.50
CA GLU A 36 1.74 -13.91 -3.03
C GLU A 36 1.03 -12.66 -2.55
N TRP A 37 1.24 -11.55 -3.24
CA TRP A 37 0.65 -10.27 -2.87
C TRP A 37 -0.41 -9.91 -3.89
N ASP A 38 -1.47 -9.27 -3.42
CA ASP A 38 -2.60 -8.90 -4.27
C ASP A 38 -2.44 -7.51 -4.87
N ILE A 39 -1.80 -6.59 -4.15
CA ILE A 39 -1.64 -5.20 -4.59
C ILE A 39 -0.25 -4.71 -4.26
N ILE A 40 0.31 -3.90 -5.16
CA ILE A 40 1.49 -3.09 -4.88
C ILE A 40 1.13 -1.62 -5.07
N ALA A 41 1.48 -0.79 -4.10
CA ALA A 41 1.27 0.66 -4.18
C ALA A 41 2.62 1.37 -4.14
N GLU A 42 2.82 2.28 -5.07
CA GLU A 42 4.00 3.13 -5.10
C GLU A 42 3.71 4.38 -4.27
N LEU A 43 4.57 4.67 -3.30
CA LEU A 43 4.37 5.74 -2.32
C LEU A 43 5.46 6.78 -2.42
N ASN A 44 5.08 8.03 -2.18
CA ASN A 44 6.04 9.11 -2.01
C ASN A 44 5.84 9.71 -0.62
N VAL A 45 6.81 9.53 0.25
CA VAL A 45 6.78 10.02 1.63
C VAL A 45 8.08 10.75 1.96
N GLU A 46 8.07 11.57 3.00
CA GLU A 46 9.22 12.40 3.38
C GLU A 46 10.35 11.58 4.00
N ASN A 47 9.99 10.59 4.83
CA ASN A 47 10.96 9.80 5.58
C ASN A 47 10.33 8.48 6.02
N SER A 48 11.13 7.63 6.68
CA SER A 48 10.65 6.33 7.14
C SER A 48 9.61 6.43 8.24
N GLU A 49 9.67 7.48 9.06
CA GLU A 49 8.67 7.70 10.11
C GLU A 49 7.30 7.99 9.51
N GLU A 50 7.25 8.85 8.50
CA GLU A 50 6.02 9.14 7.78
C GLU A 50 5.48 7.89 7.09
N LEU A 51 6.36 7.05 6.54
CA LEU A 51 5.96 5.79 5.94
C LEU A 51 5.29 4.88 6.97
N GLY A 52 5.87 4.74 8.15
CA GLY A 52 5.31 3.95 9.23
C GLY A 52 3.94 4.45 9.64
N THR A 53 3.79 5.74 9.82
CA THR A 53 2.52 6.36 10.18
C THR A 53 1.47 6.12 9.10
N PHE A 54 1.85 6.29 7.84
CA PHE A 54 0.95 6.03 6.71
C PHE A 54 0.45 4.59 6.72
N MET A 55 1.36 3.62 6.89
CA MET A 55 0.97 2.21 6.90
C MET A 55 0.02 1.90 8.06
N MET A 56 0.31 2.43 9.25
CA MET A 56 -0.53 2.18 10.42
C MET A 56 -1.91 2.83 10.30
N GLU A 57 -1.96 4.06 9.82
CA GLU A 57 -3.20 4.85 9.84
C GLU A 57 -4.06 4.65 8.59
N LYS A 58 -3.42 4.41 7.45
CA LYS A 58 -4.15 4.39 6.17
C LYS A 58 -4.31 2.99 5.58
N ILE A 59 -3.33 2.10 5.79
CA ILE A 59 -3.35 0.77 5.18
C ILE A 59 -3.91 -0.28 6.14
N ARG A 60 -3.34 -0.36 7.35
CA ARG A 60 -3.73 -1.40 8.31
C ARG A 60 -5.12 -1.22 8.88
N THR A 61 -5.70 -0.04 8.73
CA THR A 61 -7.07 0.24 9.16
C THR A 61 -8.11 -0.21 8.15
N ILE A 62 -7.69 -0.60 6.94
CA ILE A 62 -8.62 -1.13 5.94
C ILE A 62 -9.01 -2.55 6.35
N PRO A 63 -10.31 -2.83 6.59
CA PRO A 63 -10.73 -4.13 7.12
C PRO A 63 -10.37 -5.31 6.21
N GLU A 64 -10.33 -5.09 4.90
CA GLU A 64 -10.05 -6.13 3.92
C GLU A 64 -8.58 -6.52 3.83
N VAL A 65 -7.68 -5.72 4.41
CA VAL A 65 -6.25 -5.99 4.39
C VAL A 65 -5.91 -7.11 5.37
N LYS A 66 -5.30 -8.17 4.85
CA LYS A 66 -4.86 -9.31 5.65
C LYS A 66 -3.43 -9.12 6.14
N LEU A 67 -2.52 -8.86 5.22
CA LEU A 67 -1.10 -8.64 5.51
C LEU A 67 -0.61 -7.44 4.71
N SER A 68 0.40 -6.78 5.23
CA SER A 68 1.08 -5.70 4.51
C SER A 68 2.57 -5.74 4.78
N SER A 69 3.34 -5.28 3.81
CA SER A 69 4.78 -5.16 3.93
C SER A 69 5.22 -3.90 3.20
N THR A 70 6.39 -3.37 3.55
CA THR A 70 6.92 -2.19 2.89
C THR A 70 8.32 -2.45 2.36
N LEU A 71 8.61 -1.82 1.22
CA LEU A 71 9.93 -1.82 0.61
C LEU A 71 10.33 -0.37 0.41
N ILE A 72 11.54 -0.02 0.81
CA ILE A 72 12.07 1.33 0.64
C ILE A 72 13.12 1.28 -0.45
N VAL A 73 12.99 2.18 -1.44
CA VAL A 73 13.98 2.26 -2.50
C VAL A 73 15.25 2.88 -1.94
N ALA A 74 16.33 2.12 -1.99
CA ALA A 74 17.61 2.55 -1.44
C ALA A 74 18.41 3.42 -2.43
N LYS A 75 18.14 3.22 -3.73
CA LYS A 75 18.97 3.90 -4.72
C LYS A 75 18.27 4.08 -6.06
#